data_b5fab942b0237673cf172993c159458f
#
_entry.id   b5fab942b0237673cf172993c159458f
#
_cell.length_a   1.000
_cell.length_b   1.000
_cell.length_c   1.000
_cell.angle_alpha   90.00
_cell.angle_beta   90.00
_cell.angle_gamma   90.00
#
_symmetry.space_group_name_H-M   'P 1'
#
loop_
_entity.id
_entity.type
_entity.pdbx_description
1 polymer ?
#
loop_
_entity_poly.entity_id
_entity_poly.type
_entity_poly.pdbx_seq_one_letter_code
_entity_poly.pdbx_strand_id
1 'polypeptide(L)'
;MNPIKSIQARIDSWKNTRKSRYWEYTKYYKDGEVWEDTFLLESFGGSNFQGNPYYIYKELMSAPEYQHFSIILAHKNPEKLREELTARGLIDERVQIVEIHSAEYRKALSHAKYLVNNVSFPMNFIKKEGQIYLNTWHGTPLKTLGKDVAGDPFACINAQRNFLISNYLLAPNHLTKEVFERGHMVEGIMPGELFLGGYPRNEIFFNEAERARVKEKYGLNGVRSDRKSVV
;
A
#
# COMPACT_ATOMS: atom_id res chain seq x y z
N MET A 1 -22.31 10.86 39.54
CA MET A 1 -21.68 10.61 38.19
C MET A 1 -22.63 11.21 37.16
N ASN A 2 -22.13 12.10 36.29
CA ASN A 2 -23.02 12.83 35.37
C ASN A 2 -23.47 11.87 34.25
N PRO A 3 -24.76 11.55 34.10
CA PRO A 3 -25.27 10.56 33.16
C PRO A 3 -24.95 10.92 31.68
N ILE A 4 -24.86 12.22 31.37
CA ILE A 4 -24.54 12.70 30.03
C ILE A 4 -23.11 12.33 29.63
N LYS A 5 -22.14 12.47 30.55
CA LYS A 5 -20.73 12.06 30.30
C LYS A 5 -20.60 10.55 30.08
N SER A 6 -21.40 9.76 30.79
CA SER A 6 -21.43 8.31 30.63
C SER A 6 -22.01 7.89 29.27
N ILE A 7 -23.03 8.55 28.79
CA ILE A 7 -23.66 8.31 27.48
C ILE A 7 -22.69 8.73 26.37
N GLN A 8 -22.06 9.89 26.48
CA GLN A 8 -21.09 10.36 25.50
C GLN A 8 -19.90 9.39 25.39
N ALA A 9 -19.33 8.95 26.53
CA ALA A 9 -18.24 7.97 26.53
C ALA A 9 -18.63 6.63 25.87
N ARG A 10 -19.89 6.19 26.04
CA ARG A 10 -20.42 4.98 25.37
C ARG A 10 -20.59 5.18 23.87
N ILE A 11 -21.04 6.36 23.43
CA ILE A 11 -21.17 6.70 22.01
C ILE A 11 -19.78 6.76 21.38
N ASP A 12 -18.81 7.39 22.03
CA ASP A 12 -17.43 7.51 21.54
C ASP A 12 -16.74 6.13 21.50
N SER A 13 -16.95 5.30 22.52
CA SER A 13 -16.49 3.91 22.52
C SER A 13 -17.13 3.11 21.38
N TRP A 14 -18.42 3.26 21.13
CA TRP A 14 -19.12 2.58 20.03
C TRP A 14 -18.63 3.06 18.67
N LYS A 15 -18.46 4.38 18.47
CA LYS A 15 -17.90 4.96 17.23
C LYS A 15 -16.48 4.47 16.94
N ASN A 16 -15.70 4.20 17.98
CA ASN A 16 -14.36 3.69 17.87
C ASN A 16 -14.26 2.16 17.80
N THR A 17 -15.39 1.45 17.90
CA THR A 17 -15.37 0.00 17.78
C THR A 17 -15.12 -0.45 16.34
N ARG A 18 -14.54 -1.64 16.20
CA ARG A 18 -14.34 -2.30 14.90
C ARG A 18 -15.65 -2.37 14.11
N LYS A 19 -16.78 -2.59 14.78
CA LYS A 19 -18.12 -2.68 14.20
C LYS A 19 -18.58 -1.37 13.55
N SER A 20 -18.35 -0.21 14.19
CA SER A 20 -18.72 1.08 13.61
C SER A 20 -17.90 1.43 12.37
N ARG A 21 -16.61 1.06 12.36
CA ARG A 21 -15.73 1.26 11.18
C ARG A 21 -16.21 0.47 9.96
N TYR A 22 -16.71 -0.75 10.16
CA TYR A 22 -17.32 -1.53 9.09
C TYR A 22 -18.59 -0.87 8.55
N TRP A 23 -19.46 -0.40 9.45
CA TRP A 23 -20.69 0.29 9.09
C TRP A 23 -20.44 1.57 8.30
N GLU A 24 -19.50 2.39 8.75
CA GLU A 24 -19.13 3.62 8.05
C GLU A 24 -18.57 3.36 6.65
N TYR A 25 -17.74 2.34 6.50
CA TYR A 25 -17.23 1.95 5.17
C TYR A 25 -18.37 1.58 4.21
N THR A 26 -19.34 0.80 4.69
CA THR A 26 -20.52 0.40 3.90
C THR A 26 -21.32 1.61 3.45
N LYS A 27 -21.41 2.65 4.27
CA LYS A 27 -22.06 3.91 3.91
C LYS A 27 -21.33 4.56 2.73
N TYR A 28 -20.02 4.76 2.83
CA TYR A 28 -19.22 5.33 1.73
C TYR A 28 -19.24 4.44 0.47
N TYR A 29 -19.28 3.13 0.65
CA TYR A 29 -19.37 2.20 -0.48
C TYR A 29 -20.66 2.38 -1.29
N LYS A 30 -21.78 2.64 -0.62
CA LYS A 30 -23.10 2.85 -1.26
C LYS A 30 -23.25 4.25 -1.85
N ASP A 31 -22.61 5.24 -1.25
CA ASP A 31 -22.73 6.64 -1.60
C ASP A 31 -21.65 7.04 -2.62
N GLY A 32 -22.07 7.47 -3.79
CA GLY A 32 -21.19 8.09 -4.77
C GLY A 32 -20.49 7.14 -5.74
N GLU A 33 -19.94 7.73 -6.77
CA GLU A 33 -19.26 7.10 -7.89
C GLU A 33 -17.76 6.97 -7.64
N VAL A 34 -17.09 6.19 -8.49
CA VAL A 34 -15.62 6.10 -8.50
C VAL A 34 -15.03 7.43 -8.98
N TRP A 35 -14.00 7.90 -8.31
CA TRP A 35 -13.24 9.09 -8.72
C TRP A 35 -12.22 8.70 -9.77
N GLU A 36 -12.55 8.94 -11.03
CA GLU A 36 -11.85 8.42 -12.20
C GLU A 36 -10.35 8.76 -12.21
N ASP A 37 -9.99 10.01 -11.86
CA ASP A 37 -8.62 10.50 -11.92
C ASP A 37 -7.97 10.55 -10.51
N THR A 38 -8.18 9.54 -9.68
CA THR A 38 -7.69 9.54 -8.31
C THR A 38 -6.94 8.26 -7.95
N PHE A 39 -5.72 8.44 -7.46
CA PHE A 39 -4.93 7.39 -6.83
C PHE A 39 -5.05 7.43 -5.30
N LEU A 40 -5.16 6.26 -4.69
CA LEU A 40 -4.90 6.05 -3.26
C LEU A 40 -3.69 5.14 -3.12
N LEU A 41 -2.63 5.64 -2.47
CA LEU A 41 -1.44 4.85 -2.17
C LEU A 41 -1.28 4.65 -0.67
N GLU A 42 -1.05 3.42 -0.27
CA GLU A 42 -0.78 3.01 1.10
C GLU A 42 0.49 2.16 1.14
N SER A 43 1.38 2.44 2.08
CA SER A 43 2.62 1.70 2.25
C SER A 43 2.74 1.18 3.67
N PHE A 44 3.01 -0.12 3.84
CA PHE A 44 3.19 -0.80 5.12
C PHE A 44 2.09 -0.51 6.16
N GLY A 45 0.83 -0.51 5.73
CA GLY A 45 -0.31 -0.22 6.61
C GLY A 45 -0.25 1.19 7.21
N GLY A 46 0.23 2.17 6.44
CA GLY A 46 0.39 3.57 6.86
C GLY A 46 1.49 3.82 7.89
N SER A 47 2.34 2.83 8.17
CA SER A 47 3.41 2.98 9.18
C SER A 47 4.60 3.81 8.69
N ASN A 48 4.85 3.77 7.40
CA ASN A 48 5.84 4.58 6.69
C ASN A 48 5.42 4.70 5.23
N PHE A 49 6.07 5.59 4.46
CA PHE A 49 5.80 5.73 3.03
C PHE A 49 7.07 5.42 2.24
N GLN A 50 7.27 4.14 1.97
CA GLN A 50 8.48 3.57 1.38
C GLN A 50 8.13 2.39 0.44
N GLY A 51 9.16 1.77 -0.13
CA GLY A 51 9.01 0.58 -0.97
C GLY A 51 8.35 0.87 -2.31
N ASN A 52 7.67 -0.10 -2.89
CA ASN A 52 7.09 0.03 -4.23
C ASN A 52 6.08 1.18 -4.37
N PRO A 53 5.14 1.40 -3.41
CA PRO A 53 4.20 2.52 -3.53
C PRO A 53 4.89 3.89 -3.57
N TYR A 54 6.00 4.08 -2.85
CA TYR A 54 6.77 5.32 -2.90
C TYR A 54 7.40 5.57 -4.28
N TYR A 55 7.94 4.55 -4.93
CA TYR A 55 8.53 4.71 -6.27
C TYR A 55 7.47 4.92 -7.35
N ILE A 56 6.30 4.26 -7.22
CA ILE A 56 5.14 4.57 -8.06
C ILE A 56 4.69 6.02 -7.85
N TYR A 57 4.63 6.48 -6.61
CA TYR A 57 4.33 7.88 -6.31
C TYR A 57 5.30 8.86 -6.96
N LYS A 58 6.60 8.58 -6.89
CA LYS A 58 7.61 9.42 -7.57
C LYS A 58 7.35 9.53 -9.07
N GLU A 59 6.99 8.43 -9.73
CA GLU A 59 6.65 8.42 -11.15
C GLU A 59 5.40 9.26 -11.42
N LEU A 60 4.34 9.11 -10.62
CA LEU A 60 3.13 9.92 -10.72
C LEU A 60 3.39 11.42 -10.52
N MET A 61 4.39 11.78 -9.74
CA MET A 61 4.78 13.19 -9.50
C MET A 61 5.62 13.76 -10.63
N SER A 62 6.43 12.94 -11.32
CA SER A 62 7.43 13.41 -12.28
C SER A 62 6.96 13.31 -13.73
N ALA A 63 6.24 12.28 -14.11
CA ALA A 63 5.89 12.02 -15.50
C ALA A 63 4.72 12.89 -15.97
N PRO A 64 4.86 13.56 -17.15
CA PRO A 64 3.85 14.51 -17.64
C PRO A 64 2.45 13.92 -17.83
N GLU A 65 2.37 12.68 -18.23
CA GLU A 65 1.11 11.97 -18.49
C GLU A 65 0.25 11.79 -17.23
N TYR A 66 0.83 11.87 -16.03
CA TYR A 66 0.12 11.71 -14.76
C TYR A 66 -0.22 13.03 -14.05
N GLN A 67 0.05 14.18 -14.66
CA GLN A 67 -0.13 15.48 -14.01
C GLN A 67 -1.60 15.84 -13.73
N HIS A 68 -2.54 15.20 -14.42
CA HIS A 68 -3.97 15.42 -14.22
C HIS A 68 -4.57 14.63 -13.04
N PHE A 69 -3.82 13.68 -12.49
CA PHE A 69 -4.32 12.84 -11.39
C PHE A 69 -4.24 13.52 -10.02
N SER A 70 -5.27 13.32 -9.22
CA SER A 70 -5.26 13.56 -7.77
C SER A 70 -4.65 12.38 -7.05
N ILE A 71 -3.83 12.64 -6.03
CA ILE A 71 -3.09 11.61 -5.31
C ILE A 71 -3.42 11.69 -3.83
N ILE A 72 -3.89 10.59 -3.26
CA ILE A 72 -4.18 10.48 -1.83
C ILE A 72 -3.17 9.50 -1.22
N LEU A 73 -2.44 9.95 -0.20
CA LEU A 73 -1.49 9.13 0.54
C LEU A 73 -2.07 8.81 1.92
N ALA A 74 -2.10 7.53 2.29
CA ALA A 74 -2.58 7.08 3.59
C ALA A 74 -1.40 6.85 4.56
N HIS A 75 -1.38 7.55 5.70
CA HIS A 75 -0.31 7.44 6.68
C HIS A 75 -0.83 7.58 8.12
N LYS A 76 -0.15 6.97 9.10
CA LYS A 76 -0.51 7.08 10.52
C LYS A 76 -0.27 8.47 11.11
N ASN A 77 0.68 9.22 10.55
CA ASN A 77 0.96 10.59 10.95
C ASN A 77 1.08 11.45 9.66
N PRO A 78 -0.03 12.04 9.20
CA PRO A 78 -0.07 12.85 7.99
C PRO A 78 0.88 14.04 8.00
N GLU A 79 1.00 14.74 9.13
CA GLU A 79 1.85 15.93 9.24
C GLU A 79 3.34 15.57 9.06
N LYS A 80 3.79 14.51 9.71
CA LYS A 80 5.17 14.02 9.57
C LYS A 80 5.46 13.64 8.10
N LEU A 81 4.55 12.94 7.44
CA LEU A 81 4.75 12.59 6.03
C LEU A 81 4.77 13.82 5.14
N ARG A 82 3.94 14.82 5.43
CA ARG A 82 3.93 16.10 4.71
C ARG A 82 5.28 16.80 4.83
N GLU A 83 5.81 16.92 6.03
CA GLU A 83 7.14 17.52 6.28
C GLU A 83 8.23 16.78 5.50
N GLU A 84 8.23 15.44 5.54
CA GLU A 84 9.22 14.62 4.83
C GLU A 84 9.15 14.78 3.30
N LEU A 85 7.95 14.84 2.72
CA LEU A 85 7.77 15.02 1.28
C LEU A 85 8.08 16.45 0.85
N THR A 86 7.72 17.45 1.65
CA THR A 86 8.07 18.86 1.41
C THR A 86 9.61 19.06 1.39
N ALA A 87 10.30 18.49 2.36
CA ALA A 87 11.76 18.56 2.42
C ALA A 87 12.47 17.90 1.22
N ARG A 88 11.76 17.01 0.52
CA ARG A 88 12.26 16.33 -0.69
C ARG A 88 11.78 16.98 -2.00
N GLY A 89 10.94 18.02 -1.94
CA GLY A 89 10.29 18.59 -3.11
C GLY A 89 9.33 17.63 -3.83
N LEU A 90 8.73 16.71 -3.09
CA LEU A 90 7.85 15.66 -3.61
C LEU A 90 6.41 15.86 -3.14
N ILE A 91 5.90 17.08 -3.15
CA ILE A 91 4.51 17.39 -2.82
C ILE A 91 4.06 18.65 -3.58
N ASP A 92 2.87 18.60 -4.10
CA ASP A 92 2.18 19.74 -4.74
C ASP A 92 0.69 19.74 -4.37
N GLU A 93 -0.10 20.62 -5.00
CA GLU A 93 -1.54 20.78 -4.74
C GLU A 93 -2.39 19.55 -5.07
N ARG A 94 -1.89 18.62 -5.88
CA ARG A 94 -2.58 17.36 -6.23
C ARG A 94 -2.58 16.35 -5.10
N VAL A 95 -1.70 16.56 -4.10
CA VAL A 95 -1.42 15.55 -3.06
C VAL A 95 -2.17 15.86 -1.78
N GLN A 96 -3.09 14.98 -1.43
CA GLN A 96 -3.74 14.93 -0.12
C GLN A 96 -3.13 13.81 0.73
N ILE A 97 -2.86 14.09 1.99
CA ILE A 97 -2.42 13.06 2.96
C ILE A 97 -3.52 12.88 3.99
N VAL A 98 -3.97 11.65 4.16
CA VAL A 98 -5.05 11.29 5.10
C VAL A 98 -4.54 10.35 6.19
N GLU A 99 -5.10 10.46 7.36
CA GLU A 99 -4.80 9.54 8.46
C GLU A 99 -5.43 8.18 8.16
N ILE A 100 -4.62 7.11 8.25
CA ILE A 100 -5.10 5.74 8.03
C ILE A 100 -6.24 5.41 9.01
N HIS A 101 -7.26 4.74 8.52
CA HIS A 101 -8.48 4.41 9.25
C HIS A 101 -9.34 5.62 9.68
N SER A 102 -9.05 6.85 9.23
CA SER A 102 -9.95 8.00 9.37
C SER A 102 -11.20 7.87 8.49
N ALA A 103 -12.14 8.78 8.64
CA ALA A 103 -13.31 8.87 7.75
C ALA A 103 -12.89 9.19 6.31
N GLU A 104 -11.94 10.11 6.15
CA GLU A 104 -11.35 10.52 4.86
C GLU A 104 -10.66 9.35 4.17
N TYR A 105 -9.87 8.56 4.91
CA TYR A 105 -9.26 7.33 4.39
C TYR A 105 -10.31 6.33 3.90
N ARG A 106 -11.36 6.06 4.69
CA ARG A 106 -12.42 5.13 4.28
C ARG A 106 -13.17 5.62 3.05
N LYS A 107 -13.40 6.93 2.98
CA LYS A 107 -14.02 7.56 1.80
C LYS A 107 -13.10 7.40 0.59
N ALA A 108 -11.81 7.74 0.70
CA ALA A 108 -10.84 7.58 -0.37
C ALA A 108 -10.72 6.11 -0.83
N LEU A 109 -10.63 5.15 0.12
CA LEU A 109 -10.55 3.73 -0.19
C LEU A 109 -11.79 3.21 -0.94
N SER A 110 -12.96 3.79 -0.69
CA SER A 110 -14.20 3.40 -1.37
C SER A 110 -14.42 4.09 -2.72
N HIS A 111 -13.73 5.19 -3.03
CA HIS A 111 -14.00 5.97 -4.23
C HIS A 111 -12.81 6.11 -5.18
N ALA A 112 -11.56 6.13 -4.70
CA ALA A 112 -10.41 6.27 -5.59
C ALA A 112 -10.39 5.14 -6.62
N LYS A 113 -10.22 5.49 -7.90
CA LYS A 113 -10.17 4.50 -8.98
C LYS A 113 -8.96 3.59 -8.87
N TYR A 114 -7.79 4.16 -8.63
CA TYR A 114 -6.53 3.44 -8.59
C TYR A 114 -6.08 3.25 -7.15
N LEU A 115 -6.03 2.00 -6.72
CA LEU A 115 -5.62 1.60 -5.38
C LEU A 115 -4.28 0.90 -5.44
N VAL A 116 -3.30 1.40 -4.71
CA VAL A 116 -1.95 0.82 -4.67
C VAL A 116 -1.54 0.57 -3.24
N ASN A 117 -1.17 -0.67 -2.91
CA ASN A 117 -0.50 -0.94 -1.64
C ASN A 117 0.55 -2.06 -1.77
N ASN A 118 1.30 -2.28 -0.70
CA ASN A 118 2.32 -3.31 -0.64
C ASN A 118 2.10 -4.33 0.51
N VAL A 119 0.95 -4.30 1.13
CA VAL A 119 0.51 -5.25 2.17
C VAL A 119 -0.94 -5.66 1.92
N SER A 120 -1.85 -5.36 2.83
CA SER A 120 -3.27 -5.69 2.70
C SER A 120 -4.13 -4.52 3.15
N PHE A 121 -5.13 -4.16 2.38
CA PHE A 121 -6.20 -3.29 2.86
C PHE A 121 -7.00 -3.96 3.99
N PRO A 122 -7.70 -3.16 4.81
CA PRO A 122 -8.49 -3.70 5.93
C PRO A 122 -9.50 -4.76 5.51
N MET A 123 -9.83 -5.68 6.43
CA MET A 123 -10.78 -6.79 6.19
C MET A 123 -12.16 -6.34 5.70
N ASN A 124 -12.56 -5.12 6.04
CA ASN A 124 -13.85 -4.54 5.64
C ASN A 124 -13.81 -3.84 4.28
N PHE A 125 -12.66 -3.75 3.64
CA PHE A 125 -12.57 -3.20 2.29
C PHE A 125 -13.27 -4.11 1.29
N ILE A 126 -14.14 -3.55 0.47
CA ILE A 126 -14.79 -4.19 -0.68
C ILE A 126 -14.49 -3.32 -1.88
N LYS A 127 -13.86 -3.90 -2.90
CA LYS A 127 -13.56 -3.18 -4.13
C LYS A 127 -14.84 -2.93 -4.92
N LYS A 128 -15.08 -1.68 -5.32
CA LYS A 128 -16.17 -1.32 -6.25
C LYS A 128 -15.85 -1.78 -7.66
N GLU A 129 -16.89 -2.00 -8.43
CA GLU A 129 -16.77 -2.04 -9.89
C GLU A 129 -16.16 -0.72 -10.39
N GLY A 130 -15.27 -0.78 -11.36
CA GLY A 130 -14.52 0.37 -11.86
C GLY A 130 -13.23 0.70 -11.09
N GLN A 131 -13.05 0.23 -9.87
CA GLN A 131 -11.77 0.38 -9.16
C GLN A 131 -10.72 -0.61 -9.67
N ILE A 132 -9.49 -0.14 -9.81
CA ILE A 132 -8.31 -0.92 -10.20
C ILE A 132 -7.37 -1.01 -9.02
N TYR A 133 -7.11 -2.22 -8.55
CA TYR A 133 -6.24 -2.47 -7.41
C TYR A 133 -4.96 -3.18 -7.83
N LEU A 134 -3.82 -2.51 -7.61
CA LEU A 134 -2.47 -3.05 -7.73
C LEU A 134 -1.92 -3.38 -6.34
N ASN A 135 -1.67 -4.65 -6.05
CA ASN A 135 -0.89 -5.07 -4.90
C ASN A 135 0.54 -5.38 -5.35
N THR A 136 1.49 -4.60 -4.86
CA THR A 136 2.90 -4.76 -5.24
C THR A 136 3.66 -5.70 -4.34
N TRP A 137 3.05 -6.12 -3.23
CA TRP A 137 3.75 -6.81 -2.14
C TRP A 137 5.01 -6.04 -1.69
N HIS A 138 5.86 -6.66 -0.88
CA HIS A 138 6.96 -5.93 -0.23
C HIS A 138 8.30 -6.69 -0.21
N GLY A 139 8.39 -7.85 -0.81
CA GLY A 139 9.65 -8.60 -0.92
C GLY A 139 9.47 -10.06 -1.31
N THR A 140 10.57 -10.68 -1.72
CA THR A 140 10.63 -12.12 -1.89
C THR A 140 10.49 -12.79 -0.52
N PRO A 141 9.65 -13.82 -0.38
CA PRO A 141 9.50 -14.54 0.87
C PRO A 141 10.82 -15.18 1.32
N LEU A 142 11.25 -14.85 2.55
CA LEU A 142 12.42 -15.44 3.19
C LEU A 142 12.05 -16.53 4.21
N LYS A 143 10.76 -16.70 4.46
CA LYS A 143 10.21 -17.70 5.39
C LYS A 143 8.88 -18.19 4.84
N THR A 144 8.40 -19.27 5.39
CA THR A 144 7.09 -19.85 5.06
C THR A 144 5.97 -18.83 5.25
N LEU A 145 5.09 -18.76 4.27
CA LEU A 145 3.93 -17.86 4.24
C LEU A 145 2.64 -18.65 3.96
N GLY A 146 1.53 -17.98 4.21
CA GLY A 146 0.22 -18.53 3.87
C GLY A 146 -0.19 -19.73 4.70
N LYS A 147 -0.84 -20.70 4.06
CA LYS A 147 -1.33 -21.95 4.70
C LYS A 147 -0.22 -22.83 5.28
N ASP A 148 1.01 -22.65 4.80
CA ASP A 148 2.14 -23.49 5.20
C ASP A 148 2.79 -23.00 6.51
N VAL A 149 2.32 -21.87 7.08
CA VAL A 149 2.73 -21.39 8.41
C VAL A 149 2.14 -22.31 9.48
N ALA A 150 3.01 -22.90 10.29
CA ALA A 150 2.56 -23.77 11.36
C ALA A 150 1.75 -23.01 12.43
N GLY A 151 0.67 -23.59 12.90
CA GLY A 151 -0.09 -23.17 14.09
C GLY A 151 -1.33 -22.32 13.81
N ASP A 152 -1.36 -21.47 12.81
CA ASP A 152 -2.55 -20.66 12.47
C ASP A 152 -2.84 -20.65 10.96
N PRO A 153 -3.70 -21.55 10.48
CA PRO A 153 -4.07 -21.59 9.08
C PRO A 153 -4.86 -20.35 8.61
N PHE A 154 -5.36 -19.56 9.55
CA PHE A 154 -6.14 -18.36 9.25
C PHE A 154 -5.30 -17.08 9.18
N ALA A 155 -4.02 -17.12 9.55
CA ALA A 155 -3.15 -15.94 9.53
C ALA A 155 -3.03 -15.30 8.15
N CYS A 156 -3.22 -16.06 7.08
CA CYS A 156 -3.12 -15.55 5.70
C CYS A 156 -4.44 -15.04 5.10
N ILE A 157 -5.58 -15.18 5.77
CA ILE A 157 -6.91 -14.88 5.19
C ILE A 157 -6.99 -13.47 4.61
N ASN A 158 -6.48 -12.45 5.32
CA ASN A 158 -6.55 -11.09 4.79
C ASN A 158 -5.65 -10.88 3.57
N ALA A 159 -4.48 -11.50 3.54
CA ALA A 159 -3.59 -11.44 2.38
C ALA A 159 -4.22 -12.16 1.18
N GLN A 160 -4.70 -13.39 1.37
CA GLN A 160 -5.42 -14.15 0.35
C GLN A 160 -6.59 -13.35 -0.22
N ARG A 161 -7.43 -12.78 0.65
CA ARG A 161 -8.56 -11.96 0.23
C ARG A 161 -8.10 -10.75 -0.60
N ASN A 162 -7.04 -10.05 -0.18
CA ASN A 162 -6.50 -8.93 -0.93
C ASN A 162 -5.98 -9.35 -2.31
N PHE A 163 -5.33 -10.51 -2.41
CA PHE A 163 -4.90 -11.05 -3.70
C PHE A 163 -6.07 -11.38 -4.61
N LEU A 164 -7.12 -12.02 -4.09
CA LEU A 164 -8.32 -12.37 -4.85
C LEU A 164 -9.11 -11.16 -5.38
N ILE A 165 -9.05 -10.02 -4.70
CA ILE A 165 -9.75 -8.80 -5.15
C ILE A 165 -8.84 -7.84 -5.92
N SER A 166 -7.52 -8.06 -5.99
CA SER A 166 -6.63 -7.24 -6.80
C SER A 166 -6.80 -7.52 -8.29
N ASN A 167 -6.68 -6.45 -9.09
CA ASN A 167 -6.61 -6.59 -10.54
C ASN A 167 -5.21 -7.05 -10.96
N TYR A 168 -4.21 -6.56 -10.24
CA TYR A 168 -2.80 -6.88 -10.49
C TYR A 168 -2.08 -7.21 -9.18
N LEU A 169 -1.39 -8.34 -9.18
CA LEU A 169 -0.51 -8.77 -8.10
C LEU A 169 0.91 -8.94 -8.66
N LEU A 170 1.86 -8.15 -8.15
CA LEU A 170 3.23 -8.14 -8.65
C LEU A 170 4.10 -9.17 -7.93
N ALA A 171 4.68 -10.08 -8.67
CA ALA A 171 5.72 -11.00 -8.20
C ALA A 171 7.07 -10.69 -8.87
N PRO A 172 8.16 -10.47 -8.12
CA PRO A 172 9.46 -10.10 -8.69
C PRO A 172 10.21 -11.30 -9.29
N ASN A 173 9.78 -12.51 -8.99
CA ASN A 173 10.39 -13.75 -9.46
C ASN A 173 9.42 -14.94 -9.33
N HIS A 174 9.80 -16.06 -9.96
CA HIS A 174 8.99 -17.29 -9.96
C HIS A 174 8.75 -17.87 -8.57
N LEU A 175 9.73 -17.82 -7.66
CA LEU A 175 9.54 -18.28 -6.29
C LEU A 175 8.41 -17.51 -5.57
N THR A 176 8.43 -16.18 -5.71
CA THR A 176 7.37 -15.35 -5.11
C THR A 176 6.01 -15.65 -5.72
N LYS A 177 5.96 -15.83 -7.04
CA LYS A 177 4.74 -16.23 -7.74
C LYS A 177 4.19 -17.54 -7.20
N GLU A 178 5.02 -18.57 -7.09
CA GLU A 178 4.63 -19.88 -6.56
C GLU A 178 4.11 -19.80 -5.12
N VAL A 179 4.77 -19.01 -4.26
CA VAL A 179 4.32 -18.79 -2.88
C VAL A 179 2.96 -18.08 -2.83
N PHE A 180 2.71 -17.13 -3.73
CA PHE A 180 1.40 -16.48 -3.81
C PHE A 180 0.33 -17.47 -4.28
N GLU A 181 0.56 -18.19 -5.36
CA GLU A 181 -0.39 -19.14 -5.92
C GLU A 181 -0.72 -20.25 -4.94
N ARG A 182 0.27 -20.94 -4.41
CA ARG A 182 0.09 -22.14 -3.56
C ARG A 182 -0.04 -21.82 -2.08
N GLY A 183 0.85 -20.99 -1.55
CA GLY A 183 0.85 -20.63 -0.13
C GLY A 183 -0.38 -19.84 0.29
N HIS A 184 -0.84 -18.92 -0.56
CA HIS A 184 -2.08 -18.16 -0.30
C HIS A 184 -3.31 -18.77 -1.00
N MET A 185 -3.18 -19.92 -1.64
CA MET A 185 -4.30 -20.69 -2.22
C MET A 185 -5.12 -19.85 -3.24
N VAL A 186 -4.44 -19.14 -4.13
CA VAL A 186 -5.09 -18.32 -5.16
C VAL A 186 -4.91 -18.88 -6.57
N GLU A 187 -4.18 -19.98 -6.72
CA GLU A 187 -3.95 -20.66 -8.00
C GLU A 187 -5.26 -21.05 -8.66
N GLY A 188 -5.46 -20.60 -9.90
CA GLY A 188 -6.66 -20.92 -10.69
C GLY A 188 -7.95 -20.23 -10.27
N ILE A 189 -7.97 -19.46 -9.17
CA ILE A 189 -9.17 -18.77 -8.68
C ILE A 189 -9.00 -17.24 -8.57
N MET A 190 -7.80 -16.70 -8.73
CA MET A 190 -7.57 -15.26 -8.77
C MET A 190 -8.11 -14.69 -10.09
N PRO A 191 -9.09 -13.76 -10.04
CA PRO A 191 -9.67 -13.20 -11.26
C PRO A 191 -8.78 -12.14 -11.92
N GLY A 192 -7.83 -11.57 -11.16
CA GLY A 192 -6.84 -10.62 -11.64
C GLY A 192 -5.60 -11.29 -12.20
N GLU A 193 -4.63 -10.49 -12.61
CA GLU A 193 -3.37 -10.94 -13.16
C GLU A 193 -2.27 -10.97 -12.09
N LEU A 194 -1.66 -12.15 -11.91
CA LEU A 194 -0.41 -12.29 -11.18
C LEU A 194 0.74 -12.23 -12.18
N PHE A 195 1.38 -11.07 -12.30
CA PHE A 195 2.41 -10.85 -13.30
C PHE A 195 3.82 -10.85 -12.71
N LEU A 196 4.77 -11.33 -13.51
CA LEU A 196 6.19 -11.28 -13.19
C LEU A 196 6.77 -9.95 -13.65
N GLY A 197 7.35 -9.18 -12.72
CA GLY A 197 7.97 -7.90 -13.06
C GLY A 197 8.89 -7.38 -11.97
N GLY A 198 9.85 -6.55 -12.33
CA GLY A 198 10.73 -5.91 -11.36
C GLY A 198 9.96 -5.06 -10.35
N TYR A 199 10.40 -5.03 -9.10
CA TYR A 199 9.84 -4.10 -8.13
C TYR A 199 10.19 -2.66 -8.47
N PRO A 200 9.24 -1.72 -8.50
CA PRO A 200 9.51 -0.30 -8.74
C PRO A 200 10.63 0.27 -7.86
N ARG A 201 10.72 -0.15 -6.60
CA ARG A 201 11.79 0.29 -5.67
C ARG A 201 13.20 -0.08 -6.12
N ASN A 202 13.36 -1.03 -7.05
CA ASN A 202 14.66 -1.45 -7.56
C ASN A 202 15.20 -0.50 -8.64
N GLU A 203 14.41 0.45 -9.13
CA GLU A 203 14.84 1.52 -10.05
C GLU A 203 16.10 2.24 -9.55
N ILE A 204 16.21 2.42 -8.23
CA ILE A 204 17.38 3.07 -7.62
C ILE A 204 18.73 2.42 -7.99
N PHE A 205 18.75 1.11 -8.27
CA PHE A 205 19.96 0.41 -8.65
C PHE A 205 20.46 0.77 -10.06
N PHE A 206 19.57 1.33 -10.88
CA PHE A 206 19.87 1.76 -12.25
C PHE A 206 20.08 3.28 -12.35
N ASN A 207 19.94 4.02 -11.26
CA ASN A 207 20.15 5.45 -11.20
C ASN A 207 21.63 5.76 -10.93
N GLU A 208 22.37 6.06 -12.01
CA GLU A 208 23.81 6.36 -11.98
C GLU A 208 24.14 7.61 -11.13
N ALA A 209 23.31 8.64 -11.19
CA ALA A 209 23.52 9.88 -10.43
C ALA A 209 23.39 9.62 -8.92
N GLU A 210 22.37 8.85 -8.51
CA GLU A 210 22.16 8.47 -7.11
C GLU A 210 23.28 7.54 -6.61
N ARG A 211 23.74 6.65 -7.46
CA ARG A 211 24.91 5.78 -7.18
C ARG A 211 26.17 6.61 -6.94
N ALA A 212 26.42 7.62 -7.78
CA ALA A 212 27.57 8.51 -7.63
C ALA A 212 27.48 9.30 -6.32
N ARG A 213 26.32 9.88 -6.01
CA ARG A 213 26.04 10.62 -4.77
C ARG A 213 26.28 9.77 -3.53
N VAL A 214 25.81 8.52 -3.52
CA VAL A 214 26.04 7.61 -2.40
C VAL A 214 27.50 7.27 -2.24
N LYS A 215 28.21 7.00 -3.33
CA LYS A 215 29.66 6.72 -3.29
C LYS A 215 30.45 7.90 -2.72
N GLU A 216 30.14 9.11 -3.14
CA GLU A 216 30.76 10.33 -2.65
C GLU A 216 30.48 10.51 -1.14
N LYS A 217 29.22 10.42 -0.74
CA LYS A 217 28.78 10.59 0.66
C LYS A 217 29.47 9.66 1.63
N TYR A 218 29.78 8.44 1.21
CA TYR A 218 30.40 7.41 2.07
C TYR A 218 31.87 7.15 1.75
N GLY A 219 32.51 7.98 0.91
CA GLY A 219 33.93 7.84 0.57
C GLY A 219 34.26 6.55 -0.20
N LEU A 220 33.30 6.02 -0.97
CA LEU A 220 33.45 4.74 -1.68
C LEU A 220 33.97 4.91 -3.12
N ASN A 221 34.51 6.08 -3.47
CA ASN A 221 35.08 6.34 -4.78
C ASN A 221 36.33 5.47 -4.97
N GLY A 222 36.37 4.67 -6.06
CA GLY A 222 37.48 3.74 -6.34
C GLY A 222 37.38 2.38 -5.65
N VAL A 223 36.38 2.17 -4.76
CA VAL A 223 36.16 0.86 -4.15
C VAL A 223 35.42 -0.03 -5.15
N ARG A 224 36.02 -1.17 -5.51
CA ARG A 224 35.31 -2.25 -6.19
C ARG A 224 34.37 -2.91 -5.18
N SER A 225 33.06 -3.04 -5.52
CA SER A 225 32.17 -3.83 -4.70
C SER A 225 32.67 -5.28 -4.69
N ASP A 226 33.16 -5.76 -3.56
CA ASP A 226 33.47 -7.15 -3.39
C ASP A 226 32.16 -7.93 -3.22
N ARG A 227 31.78 -8.69 -4.24
CA ARG A 227 30.74 -9.69 -4.13
C ARG A 227 31.30 -10.93 -3.44
N LYS A 228 31.60 -10.85 -2.19
CA LYS A 228 31.61 -12.06 -1.37
C LYS A 228 30.17 -12.46 -1.11
N SER A 229 29.66 -13.36 -1.95
CA SER A 229 28.51 -14.16 -1.56
C SER A 229 28.89 -14.88 -0.26
N VAL A 230 28.27 -14.51 0.83
CA VAL A 230 28.26 -15.32 2.04
C VAL A 230 27.40 -16.53 1.69
N VAL A 231 28.01 -17.67 1.51
CA VAL A 231 27.37 -18.97 1.43
C VAL A 231 26.95 -19.37 2.84
#